data_3ef249559b7996c6910edc1b907e18dd
#
_entry.id   3ef249559b7996c6910edc1b907e18dd
#
_cell.length_a   1.000
_cell.length_b   1.000
_cell.length_c   1.000
_cell.angle_alpha   90.00
_cell.angle_beta   90.00
_cell.angle_gamma   90.00
#
_symmetry.space_group_name_H-M   'P 1'
#
loop_
_entity.id
_entity.type
_entity.pdbx_description
1 polymer ?
#
loop_
_entity_poly.entity_id
_entity_poly.type
_entity_poly.pdbx_seq_one_letter_code
_entity_poly.pdbx_strand_id
1 'polypeptide(L)'
;MVHHGDLYEADFEQFKGFDLLLAGTCCQSLSRVRIESKKVNNGLDGKSGIFFKAIECLRAIQPQYFMFENVIPSSDEDLKTMTECIGVEPILIDSGRFSSQNRERYYWTNIPLGKLPDESPLVLKDIMENSVDEKYFYKKDFEILDMSKRVCAELKVNSMEMNRRIYNPDFKCCTLTCINGGYHEKKVLDSGRPRKLTEVKYERLQGLPDNFTKIQLNGRWLSYSKRCSLMGNGWNEPTVEWILSGLNN
;
A
#
# COMPACT_ATOMS: atom_id res chain seq x y z
N MET A 1 4.38 -18.59 -13.29
CA MET A 1 5.09 -17.34 -12.94
C MET A 1 6.57 -17.69 -12.78
N VAL A 2 7.46 -16.98 -13.45
CA VAL A 2 8.92 -17.18 -13.34
C VAL A 2 9.47 -16.04 -12.49
N HIS A 3 10.34 -16.37 -11.51
CA HIS A 3 11.01 -15.39 -10.66
C HIS A 3 12.45 -15.23 -11.13
N HIS A 4 12.86 -14.03 -11.52
CA HIS A 4 14.17 -13.73 -12.08
C HIS A 4 15.18 -13.14 -11.06
N GLY A 5 14.84 -13.13 -9.76
CA GLY A 5 15.74 -12.68 -8.72
C GLY A 5 15.78 -11.18 -8.49
N ASP A 6 16.98 -10.65 -8.26
CA ASP A 6 17.22 -9.23 -8.01
C ASP A 6 17.20 -8.44 -9.32
N LEU A 7 16.52 -7.30 -9.33
CA LEU A 7 16.45 -6.41 -10.50
C LEU A 7 17.84 -5.89 -10.92
N TYR A 8 18.78 -5.76 -9.98
CA TYR A 8 20.15 -5.35 -10.27
C TYR A 8 20.96 -6.40 -11.05
N GLU A 9 20.57 -7.67 -10.94
CA GLU A 9 21.24 -8.81 -11.59
C GLU A 9 20.47 -9.29 -12.82
N ALA A 10 19.27 -8.73 -13.07
CA ALA A 10 18.43 -9.17 -14.18
C ALA A 10 18.99 -8.73 -15.54
N ASP A 11 19.06 -9.67 -16.47
CA ASP A 11 19.31 -9.40 -17.88
C ASP A 11 17.99 -8.99 -18.56
N PHE A 12 17.86 -7.72 -18.89
CA PHE A 12 16.63 -7.18 -19.48
C PHE A 12 16.41 -7.56 -20.93
N GLU A 13 17.46 -7.97 -21.65
CA GLU A 13 17.36 -8.40 -23.04
C GLU A 13 16.43 -9.60 -23.23
N GLN A 14 16.37 -10.49 -22.23
CA GLN A 14 15.49 -11.67 -22.25
C GLN A 14 13.99 -11.31 -22.17
N PHE A 15 13.66 -10.06 -21.82
CA PHE A 15 12.27 -9.58 -21.72
C PHE A 15 11.84 -8.73 -22.91
N LYS A 16 12.66 -8.57 -23.93
CA LYS A 16 12.27 -7.90 -25.17
C LYS A 16 11.07 -8.59 -25.80
N GLY A 17 10.11 -7.79 -26.27
CA GLY A 17 8.87 -8.29 -26.87
C GLY A 17 7.74 -8.57 -25.87
N PHE A 18 7.93 -8.24 -24.58
CA PHE A 18 6.80 -8.19 -23.64
C PHE A 18 5.97 -6.92 -23.91
N ASP A 19 4.65 -7.08 -23.92
CA ASP A 19 3.72 -6.00 -24.24
C ASP A 19 3.44 -5.08 -23.06
N LEU A 20 3.63 -5.54 -21.83
CA LEU A 20 3.26 -4.83 -20.60
C LEU A 20 4.36 -4.90 -19.56
N LEU A 21 4.74 -3.75 -19.00
CA LEU A 21 5.60 -3.61 -17.82
C LEU A 21 4.84 -2.96 -16.65
N LEU A 22 4.78 -3.64 -15.52
CA LEU A 22 4.23 -3.11 -14.28
C LEU A 22 5.32 -2.99 -13.22
N ALA A 23 5.49 -1.82 -12.62
CA ALA A 23 6.54 -1.56 -11.64
C ALA A 23 6.03 -0.81 -10.41
N GLY A 24 6.20 -1.40 -9.23
CA GLY A 24 6.05 -0.76 -7.92
C GLY A 24 7.41 -0.71 -7.25
N THR A 25 8.13 0.40 -7.38
CA THR A 25 9.49 0.52 -6.85
C THR A 25 9.53 0.85 -5.37
N CYS A 26 10.65 0.54 -4.70
CA CYS A 26 10.81 0.76 -3.27
C CYS A 26 10.59 2.23 -2.89
N CYS A 27 9.65 2.48 -1.97
CA CYS A 27 9.28 3.82 -1.49
C CYS A 27 9.95 4.23 -0.18
N GLN A 28 10.86 3.40 0.37
CA GLN A 28 11.36 3.58 1.74
C GLN A 28 12.10 4.91 1.97
N SER A 29 12.76 5.45 0.95
CA SER A 29 13.48 6.73 1.03
C SER A 29 12.66 7.91 0.50
N LEU A 30 11.51 7.68 -0.13
CA LEU A 30 10.63 8.72 -0.68
C LEU A 30 9.50 9.11 0.28
N SER A 31 9.09 8.22 1.17
CA SER A 31 7.88 8.37 1.97
C SER A 31 7.99 9.48 3.03
N ARG A 32 6.98 10.36 3.10
CA ARG A 32 6.80 11.41 4.14
C ARG A 32 6.82 10.87 5.57
N VAL A 33 6.31 9.66 5.81
CA VAL A 33 6.30 9.00 7.13
C VAL A 33 7.71 8.87 7.71
N ARG A 34 8.74 8.79 6.86
CA ARG A 34 10.13 8.69 7.29
C ARG A 34 10.65 10.02 7.82
N ILE A 35 10.25 11.14 7.25
CA ILE A 35 10.57 12.48 7.75
C ILE A 35 9.94 12.68 9.13
N GLU A 36 8.66 12.36 9.29
CA GLU A 36 7.94 12.48 10.56
C GLU A 36 8.60 11.63 11.66
N SER A 37 9.21 10.50 11.31
CA SER A 37 9.96 9.64 12.24
C SER A 37 11.39 10.11 12.51
N LYS A 38 11.79 11.32 12.04
CA LYS A 38 13.14 11.89 12.16
C LYS A 38 14.28 11.02 11.62
N LYS A 39 13.98 10.14 10.67
CA LYS A 39 14.98 9.35 9.95
C LYS A 39 15.45 10.11 8.71
N VAL A 40 16.74 9.99 8.38
CA VAL A 40 17.29 10.59 7.17
C VAL A 40 16.53 10.08 5.95
N ASN A 41 16.03 11.01 5.15
CA ASN A 41 15.38 10.72 3.89
C ASN A 41 16.33 11.13 2.74
N ASN A 42 16.85 10.13 2.04
CA ASN A 42 17.80 10.35 0.94
C ASN A 42 17.08 10.35 -0.44
N GLY A 43 15.75 10.38 -0.47
CA GLY A 43 15.00 10.40 -1.71
C GLY A 43 15.41 9.25 -2.65
N LEU A 44 15.61 9.58 -3.92
CA LEU A 44 16.07 8.64 -4.95
C LEU A 44 17.53 8.22 -4.80
N ASP A 45 18.37 8.97 -4.07
CA ASP A 45 19.77 8.59 -3.78
C ASP A 45 19.91 7.46 -2.76
N GLY A 46 18.81 7.11 -2.06
CA GLY A 46 18.78 6.05 -1.07
C GLY A 46 18.31 4.70 -1.63
N LYS A 47 17.63 3.92 -0.78
CA LYS A 47 17.06 2.62 -1.17
C LYS A 47 16.03 2.70 -2.31
N SER A 48 15.45 3.88 -2.52
CA SER A 48 14.52 4.13 -3.63
C SER A 48 15.23 4.29 -4.99
N GLY A 49 16.54 4.34 -5.02
CA GLY A 49 17.34 4.37 -6.26
C GLY A 49 17.14 3.17 -7.18
N ILE A 50 16.58 2.06 -6.69
CA ILE A 50 16.11 0.94 -7.52
C ILE A 50 15.10 1.40 -8.60
N PHE A 51 14.49 2.57 -8.42
CA PHE A 51 13.67 3.22 -9.43
C PHE A 51 14.42 3.38 -10.76
N PHE A 52 15.68 3.85 -10.72
CA PHE A 52 16.48 4.03 -11.94
C PHE A 52 16.73 2.70 -12.65
N LYS A 53 16.87 1.61 -11.89
CA LYS A 53 17.01 0.28 -12.48
C LYS A 53 15.72 -0.19 -13.18
N ALA A 54 14.56 0.17 -12.63
CA ALA A 54 13.28 -0.06 -13.32
C ALA A 54 13.12 0.79 -14.59
N ILE A 55 13.69 2.01 -14.63
CA ILE A 55 13.75 2.83 -15.86
C ILE A 55 14.68 2.22 -16.91
N GLU A 56 15.83 1.66 -16.50
CA GLU A 56 16.69 0.90 -17.42
C GLU A 56 15.92 -0.28 -18.04
N CYS A 57 15.17 -1.00 -17.21
CA CYS A 57 14.31 -2.09 -17.65
C CYS A 57 13.26 -1.63 -18.66
N LEU A 58 12.54 -0.53 -18.40
CA LEU A 58 11.57 0.07 -19.32
C LEU A 58 12.20 0.39 -20.68
N ARG A 59 13.39 1.02 -20.66
CA ARG A 59 14.12 1.41 -21.89
C ARG A 59 14.64 0.22 -22.68
N ALA A 60 15.04 -0.87 -22.01
CA ALA A 60 15.52 -2.07 -22.65
C ALA A 60 14.38 -2.89 -23.28
N ILE A 61 13.27 -3.05 -22.57
CA ILE A 61 12.12 -3.86 -23.02
C ILE A 61 11.32 -3.14 -24.10
N GLN A 62 11.12 -1.82 -23.95
CA GLN A 62 10.24 -0.99 -24.80
C GLN A 62 8.83 -1.59 -24.95
N PRO A 63 8.13 -1.89 -23.84
CA PRO A 63 6.81 -2.52 -23.90
C PRO A 63 5.79 -1.57 -24.53
N GLN A 64 4.75 -2.12 -25.14
CA GLN A 64 3.64 -1.32 -25.69
C GLN A 64 2.94 -0.52 -24.60
N TYR A 65 2.76 -1.13 -23.43
CA TYR A 65 2.12 -0.51 -22.27
C TYR A 65 2.98 -0.62 -21.01
N PHE A 66 2.86 0.38 -20.15
CA PHE A 66 3.51 0.32 -18.84
C PHE A 66 2.68 1.02 -17.76
N MET A 67 2.93 0.64 -16.52
CA MET A 67 2.45 1.33 -15.33
C MET A 67 3.54 1.33 -14.25
N PHE A 68 3.89 2.50 -13.76
CA PHE A 68 4.71 2.69 -12.57
C PHE A 68 3.82 3.21 -11.43
N GLU A 69 4.05 2.72 -10.22
CA GLU A 69 3.37 3.20 -9.01
C GLU A 69 4.38 3.59 -7.95
N ASN A 70 4.10 4.68 -7.22
CA ASN A 70 4.83 5.00 -6.01
C ASN A 70 4.00 5.86 -5.04
N VAL A 71 4.52 6.00 -3.82
CA VAL A 71 3.99 6.95 -2.83
C VAL A 71 4.13 8.38 -3.33
N ILE A 72 3.39 9.31 -2.73
CA ILE A 72 3.65 10.75 -2.90
C ILE A 72 5.04 11.03 -2.29
N PRO A 73 6.04 11.43 -3.08
CA PRO A 73 7.35 11.76 -2.56
C PRO A 73 7.30 12.92 -1.57
N SER A 74 8.26 12.97 -0.69
CA SER A 74 8.40 14.09 0.26
C SER A 74 9.06 15.33 -0.37
N SER A 75 9.69 15.15 -1.52
CA SER A 75 10.37 16.18 -2.32
C SER A 75 9.69 16.34 -3.67
N ASP A 76 9.41 17.58 -4.06
CA ASP A 76 8.90 17.89 -5.41
C ASP A 76 9.97 17.62 -6.49
N GLU A 77 11.25 17.71 -6.13
CA GLU A 77 12.36 17.37 -7.01
C GLU A 77 12.39 15.88 -7.34
N ASP A 78 12.17 15.00 -6.34
CA ASP A 78 12.03 13.56 -6.59
C ASP A 78 10.85 13.26 -7.52
N LEU A 79 9.70 13.91 -7.32
CA LEU A 79 8.53 13.75 -8.18
C LEU A 79 8.84 14.17 -9.63
N LYS A 80 9.49 15.32 -9.78
CA LYS A 80 9.91 15.85 -11.08
C LYS A 80 10.86 14.89 -11.77
N THR A 81 11.90 14.43 -11.07
CA THR A 81 12.89 13.49 -11.59
C THR A 81 12.24 12.18 -12.06
N MET A 82 11.33 11.63 -11.24
CA MET A 82 10.59 10.42 -11.60
C MET A 82 9.76 10.63 -12.87
N THR A 83 9.04 11.75 -12.97
CA THR A 83 8.20 12.09 -14.10
C THR A 83 9.03 12.25 -15.39
N GLU A 84 10.15 12.99 -15.32
CA GLU A 84 11.07 13.18 -16.46
C GLU A 84 11.68 11.84 -16.92
N CYS A 85 12.06 10.97 -16.00
CA CYS A 85 12.63 9.66 -16.32
C CYS A 85 11.64 8.71 -17.00
N ILE A 86 10.38 8.71 -16.55
CA ILE A 86 9.30 7.85 -17.09
C ILE A 86 8.76 8.44 -18.40
N GLY A 87 8.71 9.78 -18.51
CA GLY A 87 8.31 10.48 -19.73
C GLY A 87 6.80 10.70 -19.90
N VAL A 88 6.00 10.46 -18.85
CA VAL A 88 4.55 10.76 -18.82
C VAL A 88 4.18 11.41 -17.49
N GLU A 89 3.16 12.26 -17.49
CA GLU A 89 2.67 12.90 -16.26
C GLU A 89 1.98 11.89 -15.33
N PRO A 90 2.21 11.98 -14.01
CA PRO A 90 1.57 11.10 -13.06
C PRO A 90 0.11 11.48 -12.81
N ILE A 91 -0.69 10.48 -12.50
CA ILE A 91 -2.06 10.64 -12.03
C ILE A 91 -2.08 10.29 -10.56
N LEU A 92 -2.57 11.21 -9.72
CA LEU A 92 -2.81 10.94 -8.32
C LEU A 92 -4.15 10.23 -8.14
N ILE A 93 -4.12 9.01 -7.61
CA ILE A 93 -5.32 8.21 -7.35
C ILE A 93 -5.39 7.85 -5.87
N ASP A 94 -6.54 8.13 -5.22
CA ASP A 94 -6.87 7.57 -3.91
C ASP A 94 -7.66 6.27 -4.11
N SER A 95 -7.13 5.16 -3.60
CA SER A 95 -7.83 3.87 -3.59
C SER A 95 -9.18 3.88 -2.86
N GLY A 96 -9.48 4.94 -2.10
CA GLY A 96 -10.80 5.18 -1.52
C GLY A 96 -11.93 5.25 -2.54
N ARG A 97 -11.60 5.51 -3.82
CA ARG A 97 -12.55 5.43 -4.93
C ARG A 97 -12.98 4.01 -5.28
N PHE A 98 -12.21 3.01 -4.89
CA PHE A 98 -12.39 1.60 -5.25
C PHE A 98 -12.62 0.69 -4.04
N SER A 99 -12.20 1.12 -2.84
CA SER A 99 -12.18 0.28 -1.65
C SER A 99 -12.51 1.06 -0.37
N SER A 100 -12.56 0.36 0.75
CA SER A 100 -12.72 0.96 2.09
C SER A 100 -11.40 1.48 2.69
N GLN A 101 -10.39 1.79 1.86
CA GLN A 101 -9.09 2.31 2.27
C GLN A 101 -8.72 3.59 1.54
N ASN A 102 -8.40 4.66 2.27
CA ASN A 102 -7.72 5.81 1.68
C ASN A 102 -6.24 5.48 1.50
N ARG A 103 -5.78 5.53 0.24
CA ARG A 103 -4.40 5.24 -0.14
C ARG A 103 -4.05 6.03 -1.40
N GLU A 104 -3.57 7.23 -1.22
CA GLU A 104 -3.10 8.07 -2.33
C GLU A 104 -1.77 7.58 -2.86
N ARG A 105 -1.69 7.42 -4.19
CA ARG A 105 -0.48 7.01 -4.92
C ARG A 105 -0.41 7.74 -6.24
N TYR A 106 0.80 8.00 -6.70
CA TYR A 106 1.05 8.41 -8.08
C TYR A 106 1.18 7.18 -8.97
N TYR A 107 0.53 7.27 -10.13
CA TYR A 107 0.60 6.29 -11.21
C TYR A 107 1.06 6.99 -12.49
N TRP A 108 2.14 6.51 -13.08
CA TRP A 108 2.64 6.92 -14.39
C TRP A 108 2.33 5.80 -15.37
N THR A 109 1.53 6.06 -16.40
CA THR A 109 1.13 5.03 -17.35
C THR A 109 0.81 5.63 -18.70
N ASN A 110 1.04 4.88 -19.77
CA ASN A 110 0.58 5.17 -21.11
C ASN A 110 -0.68 4.38 -21.51
N ILE A 111 -1.23 3.58 -20.58
CA ILE A 111 -2.51 2.89 -20.77
C ILE A 111 -3.62 3.95 -20.85
N PRO A 112 -4.50 3.93 -21.87
CA PRO A 112 -5.63 4.85 -21.95
C PRO A 112 -6.56 4.69 -20.74
N LEU A 113 -6.76 5.76 -19.96
CA LEU A 113 -7.60 5.72 -18.78
C LEU A 113 -8.99 6.28 -19.07
N GLY A 114 -10.01 5.60 -18.58
CA GLY A 114 -11.37 6.12 -18.56
C GLY A 114 -11.55 7.23 -17.51
N LYS A 115 -12.80 7.71 -17.36
CA LYS A 115 -13.14 8.63 -16.26
C LYS A 115 -12.90 7.95 -14.92
N LEU A 116 -12.20 8.63 -14.02
CA LEU A 116 -12.03 8.17 -12.65
C LEU A 116 -13.41 7.99 -11.99
N PRO A 117 -13.71 6.84 -11.37
CA PRO A 117 -14.99 6.64 -10.69
C PRO A 117 -15.15 7.61 -9.51
N ASP A 118 -16.39 7.85 -9.12
CA ASP A 118 -16.70 8.57 -7.90
C ASP A 118 -16.20 7.78 -6.66
N GLU A 119 -16.13 8.45 -5.52
CA GLU A 119 -15.66 7.80 -4.30
C GLU A 119 -16.58 6.63 -3.90
N SER A 120 -16.00 5.47 -3.62
CA SER A 120 -16.73 4.30 -3.14
C SER A 120 -17.38 4.61 -1.78
N PRO A 121 -18.65 4.25 -1.56
CA PRO A 121 -19.30 4.41 -0.26
C PRO A 121 -18.79 3.44 0.81
N LEU A 122 -17.98 2.45 0.43
CA LEU A 122 -17.49 1.42 1.34
C LEU A 122 -16.65 2.01 2.46
N VAL A 123 -16.94 1.59 3.69
CA VAL A 123 -16.20 1.93 4.90
C VAL A 123 -15.65 0.67 5.58
N LEU A 124 -14.87 0.82 6.63
CA LEU A 124 -14.18 -0.29 7.27
C LEU A 124 -15.14 -1.37 7.79
N LYS A 125 -16.32 -0.99 8.32
CA LYS A 125 -17.32 -1.94 8.84
C LYS A 125 -17.84 -2.90 7.76
N ASP A 126 -17.96 -2.45 6.52
CA ASP A 126 -18.56 -3.25 5.43
C ASP A 126 -17.72 -4.46 5.07
N ILE A 127 -16.45 -4.45 5.44
CA ILE A 127 -15.53 -5.55 5.21
C ILE A 127 -15.15 -6.31 6.50
N MET A 128 -15.75 -5.98 7.66
CA MET A 128 -15.41 -6.64 8.94
C MET A 128 -15.91 -8.10 8.99
N GLU A 129 -15.16 -8.94 9.69
CA GLU A 129 -15.55 -10.33 9.97
C GLU A 129 -16.63 -10.35 11.07
N ASN A 130 -17.58 -11.29 10.99
CA ASN A 130 -18.66 -11.43 11.97
C ASN A 130 -18.14 -11.86 13.36
N SER A 131 -17.03 -12.57 13.41
CA SER A 131 -16.38 -12.96 14.65
C SER A 131 -14.86 -12.96 14.47
N VAL A 132 -14.15 -12.59 15.53
CA VAL A 132 -12.70 -12.49 15.54
C VAL A 132 -12.17 -13.10 16.83
N ASP A 133 -11.07 -13.87 16.74
CA ASP A 133 -10.40 -14.50 17.88
C ASP A 133 -9.97 -13.44 18.91
N GLU A 134 -10.13 -13.74 20.18
CA GLU A 134 -9.80 -12.86 21.31
C GLU A 134 -8.33 -12.38 21.29
N LYS A 135 -7.43 -13.11 20.68
CA LYS A 135 -6.00 -12.72 20.52
C LYS A 135 -5.79 -11.41 19.74
N TYR A 136 -6.80 -10.94 18.99
CA TYR A 136 -6.73 -9.67 18.28
C TYR A 136 -7.13 -8.47 19.14
N PHE A 137 -7.83 -8.70 20.26
CA PHE A 137 -8.26 -7.63 21.16
C PHE A 137 -7.13 -7.19 22.10
N TYR A 138 -7.08 -5.88 22.36
CA TYR A 138 -6.13 -5.33 23.31
C TYR A 138 -6.68 -5.44 24.74
N LYS A 139 -5.79 -5.85 25.66
CA LYS A 139 -6.04 -5.82 27.12
C LYS A 139 -5.45 -4.55 27.75
N LYS A 140 -5.17 -3.53 26.95
CA LYS A 140 -4.61 -2.24 27.37
C LYS A 140 -5.71 -1.21 27.50
N ASP A 141 -5.51 -0.28 28.42
CA ASP A 141 -6.39 0.87 28.56
C ASP A 141 -6.37 1.72 27.28
N PHE A 142 -7.49 2.34 27.00
CA PHE A 142 -7.67 3.25 25.88
C PHE A 142 -8.57 4.41 26.29
N GLU A 143 -8.59 5.45 25.49
CA GLU A 143 -9.42 6.64 25.70
C GLU A 143 -10.21 6.92 24.43
N ILE A 144 -11.52 7.13 24.60
CA ILE A 144 -12.37 7.62 23.52
C ILE A 144 -12.15 9.12 23.37
N LEU A 145 -11.85 9.57 22.16
CA LEU A 145 -11.62 10.97 21.83
C LEU A 145 -12.87 11.61 21.24
N ASP A 146 -13.31 11.11 20.09
CA ASP A 146 -14.46 11.66 19.36
C ASP A 146 -15.00 10.62 18.37
N MET A 147 -16.19 10.10 18.65
CA MET A 147 -16.83 9.08 17.81
C MET A 147 -17.34 9.63 16.46
N SER A 148 -17.37 10.94 16.27
CA SER A 148 -17.71 11.56 14.98
C SER A 148 -16.54 11.62 14.00
N LYS A 149 -15.35 11.19 14.41
CA LYS A 149 -14.12 11.26 13.62
C LYS A 149 -13.58 9.89 13.24
N ARG A 150 -12.78 9.87 12.17
CA ARG A 150 -12.10 8.67 11.71
C ARG A 150 -11.16 8.07 12.76
N VAL A 151 -10.38 8.88 13.46
CA VAL A 151 -9.63 8.46 14.67
C VAL A 151 -10.52 8.77 15.85
N CYS A 152 -11.14 7.74 16.42
CA CYS A 152 -12.14 7.90 17.45
C CYS A 152 -11.61 7.64 18.86
N ALA A 153 -10.45 6.98 18.98
CA ALA A 153 -9.86 6.64 20.28
C ALA A 153 -8.34 6.44 20.16
N GLU A 154 -7.67 6.33 21.31
CA GLU A 154 -6.24 6.03 21.41
C GLU A 154 -5.94 4.99 22.49
N LEU A 155 -4.99 4.07 22.20
CA LEU A 155 -4.42 3.18 23.21
C LEU A 155 -3.51 3.97 24.18
N LYS A 156 -3.60 3.67 25.48
CA LYS A 156 -2.70 4.20 26.50
C LYS A 156 -1.41 3.36 26.57
N VAL A 157 -0.53 3.56 25.59
CA VAL A 157 0.76 2.86 25.50
C VAL A 157 1.88 3.85 25.17
N ASN A 158 3.10 3.53 25.58
CA ASN A 158 4.28 4.33 25.25
C ASN A 158 4.70 4.04 23.78
N SER A 159 4.12 4.79 22.85
CA SER A 159 4.42 4.73 21.42
C SER A 159 4.12 6.06 20.75
N MET A 160 4.55 6.22 19.49
CA MET A 160 4.20 7.40 18.68
C MET A 160 2.67 7.54 18.55
N GLU A 161 2.18 8.78 18.48
CA GLU A 161 0.75 9.07 18.35
C GLU A 161 0.09 8.24 17.25
N MET A 162 0.67 8.21 16.05
CA MET A 162 0.16 7.44 14.92
C MET A 162 -0.01 5.93 15.20
N ASN A 163 0.77 5.37 16.12
CA ASN A 163 0.71 3.96 16.51
C ASN A 163 -0.33 3.70 17.63
N ARG A 164 -0.81 4.75 18.29
CA ARG A 164 -1.84 4.65 19.33
C ARG A 164 -3.26 4.75 18.77
N ARG A 165 -3.40 5.32 17.55
CA ARG A 165 -4.70 5.58 16.92
C ARG A 165 -5.57 4.34 16.82
N ILE A 166 -6.85 4.49 17.20
CA ILE A 166 -7.92 3.52 17.01
C ILE A 166 -8.92 4.15 16.06
N TYR A 167 -9.26 3.44 14.99
CA TYR A 167 -10.12 3.94 13.93
C TYR A 167 -11.57 3.56 14.17
N ASN A 168 -12.47 4.48 13.82
CA ASN A 168 -13.89 4.25 13.79
C ASN A 168 -14.26 3.40 12.57
N PRO A 169 -14.98 2.27 12.75
CA PRO A 169 -15.37 1.41 11.63
C PRO A 169 -16.33 2.06 10.63
N ASP A 170 -17.03 3.15 11.01
CA ASP A 170 -17.93 3.89 10.11
C ASP A 170 -17.19 4.79 9.10
N PHE A 171 -15.87 4.78 9.11
CA PHE A 171 -15.03 5.53 8.17
C PHE A 171 -14.13 4.60 7.37
N LYS A 172 -13.59 5.12 6.25
CA LYS A 172 -12.54 4.42 5.50
C LYS A 172 -11.29 4.25 6.36
N CYS A 173 -10.65 3.09 6.22
CA CYS A 173 -9.35 2.83 6.83
C CYS A 173 -8.28 3.78 6.26
N CYS A 174 -7.31 4.15 7.07
CA CYS A 174 -6.12 4.83 6.59
C CYS A 174 -5.21 3.89 5.79
N THR A 175 -4.25 4.45 5.06
CA THR A 175 -3.23 3.71 4.33
C THR A 175 -2.58 2.62 5.18
N LEU A 176 -2.59 1.40 4.69
CA LEU A 176 -1.84 0.29 5.28
C LEU A 176 -0.33 0.54 5.14
N THR A 177 0.40 0.20 6.18
CA THR A 177 1.86 0.29 6.25
C THR A 177 2.46 -1.03 6.71
N CYS A 178 3.76 -1.21 6.51
CA CYS A 178 4.47 -2.37 7.05
C CYS A 178 4.41 -2.40 8.58
N ILE A 179 4.34 -3.60 9.14
CA ILE A 179 4.33 -3.83 10.58
C ILE A 179 5.70 -4.33 11.03
N ASN A 180 6.37 -3.52 11.85
CA ASN A 180 7.70 -3.81 12.41
C ASN A 180 7.68 -3.90 13.95
N GLY A 181 6.54 -4.28 14.55
CA GLY A 181 6.34 -4.26 16.00
C GLY A 181 5.95 -2.87 16.53
N GLY A 182 5.98 -2.66 17.85
CA GLY A 182 5.76 -1.34 18.46
C GLY A 182 4.37 -0.75 18.22
N TYR A 183 3.33 -1.56 18.13
CA TYR A 183 1.95 -1.13 17.85
C TYR A 183 1.73 -0.53 16.46
N HIS A 184 2.54 -0.87 15.46
CA HIS A 184 2.41 -0.36 14.09
C HIS A 184 1.16 -0.89 13.34
N GLU A 185 0.55 -1.97 13.81
CA GLU A 185 -0.68 -2.51 13.23
C GLU A 185 -1.84 -1.52 13.32
N LYS A 186 -2.72 -1.53 12.33
CA LYS A 186 -3.94 -0.71 12.35
C LYS A 186 -4.94 -1.29 13.35
N LYS A 187 -5.63 -0.39 14.05
CA LYS A 187 -6.56 -0.72 15.13
C LYS A 187 -7.94 -0.18 14.84
N VAL A 188 -8.95 -0.91 15.25
CA VAL A 188 -10.36 -0.52 15.12
C VAL A 188 -11.06 -0.64 16.46
N LEU A 189 -12.05 0.21 16.69
CA LEU A 189 -12.97 0.07 17.80
C LEU A 189 -14.09 -0.88 17.35
N ASP A 190 -14.11 -2.09 17.90
CA ASP A 190 -15.08 -3.13 17.57
C ASP A 190 -15.93 -3.44 18.79
N SER A 191 -17.25 -3.17 18.68
CA SER A 191 -18.21 -3.39 19.78
C SER A 191 -17.73 -2.78 21.11
N GLY A 192 -17.15 -1.58 21.07
CA GLY A 192 -16.65 -0.86 22.23
C GLY A 192 -15.30 -1.35 22.77
N ARG A 193 -14.62 -2.27 22.07
CA ARG A 193 -13.30 -2.79 22.45
C ARG A 193 -12.27 -2.54 21.36
N PRO A 194 -11.06 -2.08 21.69
CA PRO A 194 -10.00 -1.90 20.71
C PRO A 194 -9.40 -3.24 20.31
N ARG A 195 -9.26 -3.46 19.01
CA ARG A 195 -8.53 -4.61 18.47
C ARG A 195 -7.67 -4.23 17.27
N LYS A 196 -6.65 -5.02 16.99
CA LYS A 196 -5.92 -4.93 15.73
C LYS A 196 -6.75 -5.50 14.58
N LEU A 197 -6.54 -5.00 13.38
CA LEU A 197 -7.09 -5.60 12.18
C LEU A 197 -6.47 -6.99 11.97
N THR A 198 -7.26 -7.96 11.52
CA THR A 198 -6.79 -9.29 11.16
C THR A 198 -6.05 -9.27 9.82
N GLU A 199 -5.30 -10.32 9.50
CA GLU A 199 -4.67 -10.48 8.19
C GLU A 199 -5.69 -10.46 7.05
N VAL A 200 -6.85 -11.09 7.27
CA VAL A 200 -7.97 -11.08 6.32
C VAL A 200 -8.47 -9.66 6.05
N LYS A 201 -8.53 -8.79 7.08
CA LYS A 201 -8.86 -7.38 6.88
C LYS A 201 -7.85 -6.64 6.03
N TYR A 202 -6.55 -6.89 6.27
CA TYR A 202 -5.50 -6.31 5.45
C TYR A 202 -5.65 -6.73 3.97
N GLU A 203 -6.01 -8.00 3.72
CA GLU A 203 -6.26 -8.52 2.37
C GLU A 203 -7.48 -7.85 1.72
N ARG A 204 -8.63 -7.81 2.41
CA ARG A 204 -9.85 -7.16 1.91
C ARG A 204 -9.68 -5.66 1.66
N LEU A 205 -8.87 -4.96 2.47
CA LEU A 205 -8.55 -3.53 2.24
C LEU A 205 -7.75 -3.31 0.96
N GLN A 206 -7.02 -4.32 0.48
CA GLN A 206 -6.31 -4.30 -0.80
C GLN A 206 -7.11 -4.91 -1.95
N GLY A 207 -8.36 -5.33 -1.71
CA GLY A 207 -9.23 -5.96 -2.72
C GLY A 207 -8.97 -7.45 -2.94
N LEU A 208 -8.13 -8.07 -2.11
CA LEU A 208 -7.72 -9.46 -2.29
C LEU A 208 -8.67 -10.44 -1.57
N PRO A 209 -8.79 -11.68 -2.08
CA PRO A 209 -9.56 -12.73 -1.44
C PRO A 209 -9.05 -13.07 -0.03
N ASP A 210 -9.96 -13.54 0.82
CA ASP A 210 -9.61 -13.99 2.18
C ASP A 210 -8.51 -15.07 2.15
N ASN A 211 -7.53 -14.91 3.02
CA ASN A 211 -6.39 -15.81 3.14
C ASN A 211 -5.45 -15.85 1.92
N PHE A 212 -5.49 -14.87 1.03
CA PHE A 212 -4.58 -14.73 -0.10
C PHE A 212 -3.11 -14.82 0.32
N THR A 213 -2.74 -14.20 1.45
CA THR A 213 -1.37 -14.23 1.98
C THR A 213 -1.10 -15.39 2.94
N LYS A 214 -2.07 -16.29 3.15
CA LYS A 214 -1.89 -17.49 4.00
C LYS A 214 -1.13 -18.57 3.25
N ILE A 215 0.17 -18.34 3.07
CA ILE A 215 1.09 -19.20 2.34
C ILE A 215 2.18 -19.73 3.26
N GLN A 216 2.75 -20.86 2.88
CA GLN A 216 3.94 -21.41 3.54
C GLN A 216 5.21 -21.02 2.76
N LEU A 217 6.23 -20.61 3.49
CA LEU A 217 7.57 -20.41 2.96
C LEU A 217 8.54 -21.31 3.76
N ASN A 218 9.25 -22.19 3.07
CA ASN A 218 10.14 -23.18 3.69
C ASN A 218 9.45 -24.01 4.81
N GLY A 219 8.22 -24.45 4.55
CA GLY A 219 7.44 -25.29 5.47
C GLY A 219 6.82 -24.54 6.67
N ARG A 220 6.95 -23.21 6.75
CA ARG A 220 6.38 -22.39 7.83
C ARG A 220 5.36 -21.40 7.28
N TRP A 221 4.23 -21.30 7.96
CA TRP A 221 3.23 -20.27 7.65
C TRP A 221 3.79 -18.86 7.84
N LEU A 222 3.45 -17.94 6.95
CA LEU A 222 3.79 -16.54 7.15
C LEU A 222 3.16 -16.01 8.45
N SER A 223 3.95 -15.30 9.24
CA SER A 223 3.47 -14.67 10.47
C SER A 223 2.48 -13.54 10.18
N TYR A 224 1.66 -13.18 11.18
CA TYR A 224 0.78 -12.01 11.14
C TYR A 224 1.49 -10.77 10.57
N SER A 225 2.64 -10.41 11.14
CA SER A 225 3.39 -9.21 10.71
C SER A 225 3.84 -9.27 9.26
N LYS A 226 4.27 -10.46 8.80
CA LYS A 226 4.69 -10.66 7.40
C LYS A 226 3.51 -10.51 6.44
N ARG A 227 2.39 -11.17 6.72
CA ARG A 227 1.16 -11.07 5.93
C ARG A 227 0.68 -9.63 5.82
N CYS A 228 0.55 -8.92 6.95
CA CYS A 228 0.14 -7.51 6.96
C CYS A 228 1.15 -6.59 6.26
N SER A 229 2.46 -6.87 6.38
CA SER A 229 3.50 -6.08 5.68
C SER A 229 3.47 -6.27 4.17
N LEU A 230 3.13 -7.46 3.67
CA LEU A 230 2.90 -7.68 2.24
C LEU A 230 1.78 -6.77 1.73
N MET A 231 0.69 -6.65 2.49
CA MET A 231 -0.43 -5.75 2.14
C MET A 231 -0.04 -4.28 2.24
N GLY A 232 0.78 -3.90 3.22
CA GLY A 232 1.30 -2.54 3.34
C GLY A 232 2.17 -2.11 2.15
N ASN A 233 2.93 -3.03 1.58
CA ASN A 233 3.79 -2.80 0.42
C ASN A 233 3.07 -3.04 -0.91
N GLY A 234 1.99 -3.83 -0.91
CA GLY A 234 1.28 -4.22 -2.12
C GLY A 234 0.44 -3.09 -2.72
N TRP A 235 0.04 -3.29 -3.94
CA TRP A 235 -0.93 -2.44 -4.64
C TRP A 235 -2.34 -2.67 -4.09
N ASN A 236 -3.21 -1.67 -4.27
CA ASN A 236 -4.65 -1.87 -4.14
C ASN A 236 -5.14 -2.47 -5.45
N GLU A 237 -5.60 -3.70 -5.40
CA GLU A 237 -5.94 -4.49 -6.58
C GLU A 237 -7.05 -3.83 -7.42
N PRO A 238 -8.18 -3.35 -6.87
CA PRO A 238 -9.22 -2.72 -7.68
C PRO A 238 -8.75 -1.44 -8.41
N THR A 239 -7.80 -0.71 -7.84
CA THR A 239 -7.20 0.45 -8.50
C THR A 239 -6.39 0.03 -9.73
N VAL A 240 -5.57 -1.02 -9.58
CA VAL A 240 -4.75 -1.54 -10.68
C VAL A 240 -5.63 -2.18 -11.75
N GLU A 241 -6.67 -2.93 -11.37
CA GLU A 241 -7.66 -3.49 -12.28
C GLU A 241 -8.32 -2.40 -13.14
N TRP A 242 -8.72 -1.28 -12.51
CA TRP A 242 -9.28 -0.15 -13.23
C TRP A 242 -8.28 0.45 -14.24
N ILE A 243 -7.00 0.61 -13.87
CA ILE A 243 -5.98 1.09 -14.80
C ILE A 243 -5.82 0.11 -15.98
N LEU A 244 -5.70 -1.19 -15.68
CA LEU A 244 -5.50 -2.23 -16.70
C LEU A 244 -6.73 -2.46 -17.57
N SER A 245 -7.93 -2.07 -17.13
CA SER A 245 -9.14 -2.14 -17.98
C SER A 245 -9.03 -1.29 -19.24
N GLY A 246 -8.17 -0.27 -19.24
CA GLY A 246 -7.85 0.54 -20.40
C GLY A 246 -7.15 -0.21 -21.53
N LEU A 247 -6.60 -1.40 -21.29
CA LEU A 247 -6.01 -2.25 -22.32
C LEU A 247 -7.07 -2.88 -23.27
N ASN A 248 -8.34 -2.84 -22.87
CA ASN A 248 -9.44 -3.42 -23.64
C ASN A 248 -10.21 -2.37 -24.47
N ASN A 249 -9.73 -1.12 -24.52
CA ASN A 249 -10.38 0.00 -25.22
C ASN A 249 -9.64 0.31 -26.58
#